data_b33fe171cbb978dbff583a78a86f3610
#
_entry.id   b33fe171cbb978dbff583a78a86f3610
#
_cell.length_a   1.000
_cell.length_b   1.000
_cell.length_c   1.000
_cell.angle_alpha   90.00
_cell.angle_beta   90.00
_cell.angle_gamma   90.00
#
_symmetry.space_group_name_H-M   'P 1'
#
loop_
_entity.id
_entity.type
_entity.pdbx_description
1 polymer ?
#
loop_
_entity_poly.entity_id
_entity_poly.type
_entity_poly.pdbx_seq_one_letter_code
_entity_poly.pdbx_strand_id
1 'polypeptide(L)'
;MYHMKKINNDDAVDILLPKCMYRLRNVIDWKEDNDINISQQVPKIKMSELQERQDLLLKKLDALYDRIKVISSYCKVNNLEIKKPQIKRNTMNSPGEIVFVVSPDNLPWFLDILQKTSFHLNITYHIHSSVPNGKIAKIMTFVKHLPLSQNSTGIVLRLIFKCVSADSEMKLSSMAVPIVGTVNILRYLSYIIPDVFPYNQEDFNMDGLMDLCHLLERSPEKNKEALLNKLFSQCNIWICNDKFSIVDLAAYNVIKQWKNIPKTVPKKWLDNCSKLGQ
;
A
#
# COMPACT_ATOMS: atom_id res chain seq x y z
N MET A 1 35.72 13.78 -20.44
CA MET A 1 35.69 12.33 -20.75
C MET A 1 36.45 11.63 -19.63
N TYR A 2 35.73 10.96 -18.71
CA TYR A 2 36.35 10.24 -17.59
C TYR A 2 36.60 8.80 -18.04
N HIS A 3 37.90 8.42 -18.11
CA HIS A 3 38.29 7.04 -18.33
C HIS A 3 38.02 6.23 -17.08
N MET A 4 37.00 5.38 -17.11
CA MET A 4 36.79 4.36 -16.08
C MET A 4 37.86 3.28 -16.24
N LYS A 5 38.67 3.07 -15.20
CA LYS A 5 39.58 1.91 -15.11
C LYS A 5 38.76 0.64 -14.94
N LYS A 6 39.04 -0.37 -15.78
CA LYS A 6 38.50 -1.71 -15.57
C LYS A 6 39.02 -2.27 -14.25
N ILE A 7 38.11 -2.64 -13.36
CA ILE A 7 38.38 -3.24 -12.03
C ILE A 7 38.43 -4.80 -12.18
N ASN A 8 38.77 -5.30 -13.32
CA ASN A 8 39.03 -6.74 -13.45
C ASN A 8 40.54 -6.94 -13.43
N ASN A 9 41.08 -7.15 -12.24
CA ASN A 9 42.32 -7.87 -12.09
C ASN A 9 41.93 -9.36 -12.08
N ASP A 10 42.34 -10.08 -13.13
CA ASP A 10 42.21 -11.54 -13.26
C ASP A 10 43.13 -12.32 -12.31
N ASP A 11 43.52 -11.73 -11.20
CA ASP A 11 44.14 -12.49 -10.12
C ASP A 11 43.02 -13.16 -9.35
N ALA A 12 42.97 -14.49 -9.53
CA ALA A 12 42.02 -15.38 -8.87
C ALA A 12 42.13 -15.23 -7.34
N VAL A 13 41.38 -14.28 -6.82
CA VAL A 13 41.11 -14.22 -5.38
C VAL A 13 40.08 -15.31 -5.14
N ASP A 14 40.52 -16.45 -4.57
CA ASP A 14 39.62 -17.47 -4.03
C ASP A 14 38.73 -16.79 -2.96
N ILE A 15 37.57 -16.32 -3.39
CA ILE A 15 36.56 -15.84 -2.49
C ILE A 15 35.99 -17.04 -1.76
N LEU A 16 36.48 -17.28 -0.55
CA LEU A 16 35.87 -18.21 0.39
C LEU A 16 34.47 -17.71 0.71
N LEU A 17 33.51 -18.16 -0.08
CA LEU A 17 32.10 -17.90 0.19
C LEU A 17 31.76 -18.48 1.57
N PRO A 18 31.09 -17.70 2.44
CA PRO A 18 30.66 -18.20 3.73
C PRO A 18 29.82 -19.46 3.47
N LYS A 19 30.03 -20.50 4.29
CA LYS A 19 29.21 -21.72 4.27
C LYS A 19 27.78 -21.38 4.74
N CYS A 20 27.03 -20.61 3.95
CA CYS A 20 25.67 -20.24 4.25
C CYS A 20 24.72 -21.39 3.90
N MET A 21 23.65 -21.49 4.66
CA MET A 21 22.54 -22.45 4.57
C MET A 21 21.80 -22.50 3.21
N TYR A 22 22.19 -21.74 2.22
CA TYR A 22 21.45 -21.58 0.95
C TYR A 22 22.22 -22.11 -0.27
N ARG A 23 23.04 -23.13 -0.10
CA ARG A 23 23.57 -23.85 -1.26
C ARG A 23 22.51 -24.82 -1.75
N LEU A 24 21.63 -24.34 -2.63
CA LEU A 24 20.75 -25.21 -3.42
C LEU A 24 21.68 -26.14 -4.25
N ARG A 25 21.57 -27.45 -4.04
CA ARG A 25 22.19 -28.45 -4.92
C ARG A 25 21.57 -28.26 -6.29
N ASN A 26 22.40 -28.11 -7.33
CA ASN A 26 21.95 -28.13 -8.70
C ASN A 26 21.20 -29.47 -8.95
N VAL A 27 19.90 -29.36 -9.21
CA VAL A 27 19.03 -30.51 -9.53
C VAL A 27 19.40 -31.12 -10.89
N ILE A 28 20.27 -30.46 -11.65
CA ILE A 28 20.66 -30.84 -13.03
C ILE A 28 21.83 -31.86 -13.08
N ASP A 29 22.52 -32.11 -11.98
CA ASP A 29 23.60 -33.10 -11.91
C ASP A 29 23.10 -34.52 -11.55
N TRP A 30 21.94 -34.91 -12.02
CA TRP A 30 21.53 -36.30 -12.05
C TRP A 30 22.14 -36.92 -13.31
N LYS A 31 23.42 -37.27 -13.26
CA LYS A 31 23.96 -38.26 -14.13
C LYS A 31 23.27 -39.58 -13.79
N GLU A 32 22.61 -40.14 -14.78
CA GLU A 32 22.19 -41.51 -14.80
C GLU A 32 23.43 -42.40 -14.65
N ASP A 33 23.84 -42.68 -13.43
CA ASP A 33 24.71 -43.80 -13.17
C ASP A 33 23.81 -45.02 -13.08
N ASN A 34 23.84 -45.73 -14.21
CA ASN A 34 23.26 -47.04 -14.43
C ASN A 34 23.63 -48.02 -13.31
N ASP A 35 22.63 -48.84 -12.99
CA ASP A 35 22.78 -50.19 -12.41
C ASP A 35 23.51 -50.32 -11.07
N ILE A 36 22.83 -49.89 -10.00
CA ILE A 36 23.09 -50.52 -8.71
C ILE A 36 21.89 -51.39 -8.37
N ASN A 37 22.13 -52.73 -8.55
CA ASN A 37 21.33 -53.80 -8.01
C ASN A 37 21.01 -53.56 -6.52
N ILE A 38 19.83 -53.02 -6.23
CA ILE A 38 19.31 -52.85 -4.86
C ILE A 38 18.66 -54.17 -4.44
N SER A 39 19.47 -55.20 -4.36
CA SER A 39 19.13 -56.43 -3.68
C SER A 39 20.36 -56.94 -2.98
N GLN A 40 20.73 -56.35 -1.85
CA GLN A 40 21.38 -57.07 -0.76
C GLN A 40 21.79 -56.09 0.37
N GLN A 41 21.17 -56.32 1.55
CA GLN A 41 21.66 -55.94 2.87
C GLN A 41 21.66 -54.44 3.22
N VAL A 42 20.48 -53.91 3.44
CA VAL A 42 20.35 -52.77 4.39
C VAL A 42 20.77 -53.31 5.77
N PRO A 43 21.89 -52.83 6.35
CA PRO A 43 22.34 -53.34 7.64
C PRO A 43 21.24 -53.08 8.66
N LYS A 44 20.84 -54.05 9.47
CA LYS A 44 19.84 -53.94 10.55
C LYS A 44 20.11 -52.77 11.48
N ILE A 45 21.34 -52.35 11.61
CA ILE A 45 21.80 -51.18 12.39
C ILE A 45 21.23 -49.86 11.84
N LYS A 46 21.15 -49.67 10.51
CA LYS A 46 20.55 -48.46 9.92
C LYS A 46 19.03 -48.38 10.08
N MET A 47 18.39 -49.55 10.22
CA MET A 47 16.94 -49.62 10.42
C MET A 47 16.55 -49.18 11.84
N SER A 48 17.30 -49.59 12.86
CA SER A 48 17.06 -49.18 14.26
C SER A 48 17.32 -47.69 14.45
N GLU A 49 18.37 -47.16 13.84
CA GLU A 49 18.68 -45.73 13.85
C GLU A 49 17.61 -44.88 13.15
N LEU A 50 17.04 -45.40 12.06
CA LEU A 50 15.92 -44.77 11.38
C LEU A 50 14.66 -44.79 12.23
N GLN A 51 14.37 -45.86 12.94
CA GLN A 51 13.25 -45.98 13.86
C GLN A 51 13.39 -45.02 15.03
N GLU A 52 14.57 -44.96 15.66
CA GLU A 52 14.82 -43.98 16.74
C GLU A 52 14.60 -42.54 16.27
N ARG A 53 15.03 -42.23 15.05
CA ARG A 53 14.83 -40.88 14.48
C ARG A 53 13.35 -40.58 14.16
N GLN A 54 12.58 -41.57 13.71
CA GLN A 54 11.15 -41.49 13.52
C GLN A 54 10.42 -41.26 14.86
N ASP A 55 10.77 -42.03 15.88
CA ASP A 55 10.18 -41.88 17.20
C ASP A 55 10.49 -40.52 17.81
N LEU A 56 11.68 -40.00 17.59
CA LEU A 56 12.06 -38.66 18.06
C LEU A 56 11.27 -37.56 17.31
N LEU A 57 11.02 -37.73 16.02
CA LEU A 57 10.19 -36.81 15.23
C LEU A 57 8.72 -36.86 15.69
N LEU A 58 8.19 -38.06 15.94
CA LEU A 58 6.83 -38.22 16.47
C LEU A 58 6.67 -37.51 17.82
N LYS A 59 7.60 -37.72 18.74
CA LYS A 59 7.59 -37.01 20.03
C LYS A 59 7.63 -35.48 19.89
N LYS A 60 8.40 -34.97 18.93
CA LYS A 60 8.42 -33.52 18.64
C LYS A 60 7.09 -33.04 18.07
N LEU A 61 6.47 -33.84 17.25
CA LEU A 61 5.18 -33.52 16.61
C LEU A 61 4.07 -33.51 17.65
N ASP A 62 4.03 -34.46 18.57
CA ASP A 62 3.10 -34.50 19.68
C ASP A 62 3.27 -33.28 20.60
N ALA A 63 4.49 -32.92 20.92
CA ALA A 63 4.78 -31.75 21.73
C ALA A 63 4.33 -30.43 21.03
N LEU A 64 4.45 -30.33 19.71
CA LEU A 64 3.94 -29.22 18.95
C LEU A 64 2.40 -29.21 18.91
N TYR A 65 1.78 -30.37 18.76
CA TYR A 65 0.32 -30.51 18.79
C TYR A 65 -0.26 -30.07 20.12
N ASP A 66 0.36 -30.48 21.23
CA ASP A 66 -0.07 -30.06 22.57
C ASP A 66 0.07 -28.55 22.76
N ARG A 67 1.15 -27.95 22.25
CA ARG A 67 1.32 -26.48 22.24
C ARG A 67 0.22 -25.78 21.46
N ILE A 68 -0.11 -26.28 20.26
CA ILE A 68 -1.20 -25.74 19.44
C ILE A 68 -2.53 -25.85 20.17
N LYS A 69 -2.78 -26.98 20.86
CA LYS A 69 -4.00 -27.22 21.63
C LYS A 69 -4.12 -26.23 22.79
N VAL A 70 -3.03 -25.95 23.48
CA VAL A 70 -2.96 -24.95 24.55
C VAL A 70 -3.23 -23.54 23.99
N ILE A 71 -2.60 -23.16 22.90
CA ILE A 71 -2.84 -21.86 22.25
C ILE A 71 -4.29 -21.75 21.79
N SER A 72 -4.82 -22.82 21.17
CA SER A 72 -6.22 -22.88 20.73
C SER A 72 -7.20 -22.75 21.92
N SER A 73 -6.88 -23.31 23.09
CA SER A 73 -7.70 -23.15 24.28
C SER A 73 -7.69 -21.71 24.80
N TYR A 74 -6.53 -21.04 24.78
CA TYR A 74 -6.44 -19.62 25.12
C TYR A 74 -7.23 -18.75 24.13
N CYS A 75 -7.19 -19.06 22.85
CA CYS A 75 -7.98 -18.36 21.84
C CYS A 75 -9.49 -18.59 22.02
N LYS A 76 -9.92 -19.80 22.44
CA LYS A 76 -11.34 -20.09 22.69
C LYS A 76 -11.85 -19.43 23.98
N VAL A 77 -11.04 -19.33 25.00
CA VAL A 77 -11.39 -18.61 26.26
C VAL A 77 -11.55 -17.12 26.01
N ASN A 78 -10.77 -16.56 25.09
CA ASN A 78 -10.90 -15.15 24.69
C ASN A 78 -12.07 -14.87 23.75
N ASN A 79 -12.81 -15.91 23.27
CA ASN A 79 -14.05 -15.74 22.50
C ASN A 79 -15.31 -15.52 23.38
N LEU A 80 -15.17 -15.48 24.72
CA LEU A 80 -16.19 -14.93 25.57
C LEU A 80 -16.24 -13.41 25.34
N GLU A 81 -17.17 -13.01 24.46
CA GLU A 81 -17.49 -11.62 24.19
C GLU A 81 -16.23 -10.73 24.17
N ILE A 82 -15.48 -10.81 23.10
CA ILE A 82 -14.74 -9.64 22.67
C ILE A 82 -15.84 -8.60 22.33
N LYS A 83 -16.36 -7.90 23.34
CA LYS A 83 -16.74 -6.51 23.18
C LYS A 83 -15.56 -5.96 22.41
N LYS A 84 -15.75 -5.77 21.06
CA LYS A 84 -14.74 -5.15 20.22
C LYS A 84 -14.11 -4.09 21.10
N PRO A 85 -12.82 -4.14 21.42
CA PRO A 85 -12.24 -3.08 22.21
C PRO A 85 -12.70 -1.86 21.46
N GLN A 86 -13.56 -1.05 22.06
CA GLN A 86 -13.69 0.31 21.62
C GLN A 86 -12.26 0.77 21.81
N ILE A 87 -11.50 0.67 20.72
CA ILE A 87 -10.22 1.32 20.63
C ILE A 87 -10.62 2.73 20.96
N LYS A 88 -10.41 3.11 22.23
CA LYS A 88 -10.46 4.51 22.62
C LYS A 88 -9.46 5.09 21.65
N ARG A 89 -10.00 5.59 20.52
CA ARG A 89 -9.18 6.23 19.50
C ARG A 89 -8.50 7.30 20.33
N ASN A 90 -7.25 7.02 20.72
CA ASN A 90 -6.41 8.06 21.26
C ASN A 90 -6.54 9.13 20.19
N THR A 91 -7.28 10.17 20.51
CA THR A 91 -7.36 11.37 19.68
C THR A 91 -5.92 11.81 19.59
N MET A 92 -5.21 11.28 18.57
CA MET A 92 -3.88 11.78 18.29
C MET A 92 -4.07 13.26 18.13
N ASN A 93 -3.34 14.04 18.92
CA ASN A 93 -3.33 15.48 18.77
C ASN A 93 -3.17 15.76 17.29
N SER A 94 -4.24 16.26 16.66
CA SER A 94 -4.21 16.56 15.24
C SER A 94 -3.01 17.47 15.01
N PRO A 95 -2.12 17.17 14.06
CA PRO A 95 -0.99 18.03 13.80
C PRO A 95 -1.49 19.42 13.47
N GLY A 96 -0.94 20.45 14.09
CA GLY A 96 -1.39 21.82 13.87
C GLY A 96 -1.17 22.28 12.43
N GLU A 97 -0.15 21.76 11.77
CA GLU A 97 0.18 22.04 10.37
C GLU A 97 0.62 20.77 9.65
N ILE A 98 0.08 20.57 8.46
CA ILE A 98 0.43 19.47 7.56
C ILE A 98 1.01 20.06 6.28
N VAL A 99 2.18 19.62 5.89
CA VAL A 99 2.82 20.02 4.62
C VAL A 99 2.62 18.93 3.58
N PHE A 100 2.01 19.28 2.45
CA PHE A 100 1.72 18.37 1.36
C PHE A 100 2.47 18.80 0.10
N VAL A 101 3.49 18.04 -0.29
CA VAL A 101 4.29 18.27 -1.50
C VAL A 101 3.67 17.49 -2.65
N VAL A 102 3.32 18.21 -3.71
CA VAL A 102 2.52 17.70 -4.83
C VAL A 102 3.24 17.96 -6.15
N SER A 103 3.24 16.96 -7.02
CA SER A 103 3.69 17.13 -8.39
C SER A 103 2.61 17.88 -9.22
N PRO A 104 2.99 18.82 -10.09
CA PRO A 104 2.07 19.49 -11.00
C PRO A 104 1.32 18.53 -11.94
N ASP A 105 1.87 17.33 -12.15
CA ASP A 105 1.28 16.33 -13.03
C ASP A 105 0.21 15.50 -12.31
N ASN A 106 0.31 15.38 -10.97
CA ASN A 106 -0.61 14.60 -10.14
C ASN A 106 -1.26 15.49 -9.08
N LEU A 107 -2.29 16.23 -9.46
CA LEU A 107 -2.99 17.16 -8.57
C LEU A 107 -3.93 16.41 -7.62
N PRO A 108 -4.04 16.82 -6.34
CA PRO A 108 -4.85 16.14 -5.33
C PRO A 108 -6.33 16.54 -5.42
N TRP A 109 -7.05 16.07 -6.45
CA TRP A 109 -8.46 16.38 -6.68
C TRP A 109 -9.39 15.94 -5.55
N PHE A 110 -8.95 15.02 -4.71
CA PHE A 110 -9.69 14.60 -3.53
C PHE A 110 -9.89 15.74 -2.52
N LEU A 111 -9.04 16.77 -2.53
CA LEU A 111 -9.17 17.91 -1.63
C LEU A 111 -10.43 18.74 -1.91
N ASP A 112 -10.87 18.78 -3.16
CA ASP A 112 -12.11 19.48 -3.55
C ASP A 112 -13.34 18.85 -2.85
N ILE A 113 -13.39 17.51 -2.79
CA ILE A 113 -14.45 16.79 -2.09
C ILE A 113 -14.30 16.94 -0.57
N LEU A 114 -13.07 16.82 -0.04
CA LEU A 114 -12.80 16.92 1.39
C LEU A 114 -13.25 18.23 1.99
N GLN A 115 -13.06 19.34 1.30
CA GLN A 115 -13.43 20.67 1.81
C GLN A 115 -14.93 20.90 1.91
N LYS A 116 -15.73 20.21 1.11
CA LYS A 116 -17.19 20.33 1.13
C LYS A 116 -17.84 19.46 2.18
N THR A 117 -17.08 18.53 2.73
CA THR A 117 -17.47 17.83 3.94
C THR A 117 -17.25 18.75 5.15
N SER A 118 -17.87 18.44 6.28
CA SER A 118 -17.87 19.27 7.51
C SER A 118 -16.47 19.53 8.11
N PHE A 119 -15.42 19.21 7.38
CA PHE A 119 -14.04 19.33 7.84
C PHE A 119 -13.37 20.62 7.34
N HIS A 120 -13.10 21.53 8.27
CA HIS A 120 -12.47 22.81 7.95
C HIS A 120 -10.95 22.68 7.82
N LEU A 121 -10.48 22.59 6.58
CA LEU A 121 -9.05 22.67 6.24
C LEU A 121 -8.71 24.12 5.86
N ASN A 122 -7.75 24.71 6.57
CA ASN A 122 -7.16 25.99 6.15
C ASN A 122 -6.07 25.68 5.13
N ILE A 123 -6.39 25.82 3.84
CA ILE A 123 -5.45 25.51 2.77
C ILE A 123 -4.66 26.76 2.39
N THR A 124 -3.35 26.66 2.49
CA THR A 124 -2.40 27.60 1.91
C THR A 124 -1.60 26.91 0.81
N TYR A 125 -1.18 27.64 -0.20
CA TYR A 125 -0.40 27.04 -1.28
C TYR A 125 0.85 27.84 -1.64
N HIS A 126 1.86 27.15 -2.13
CA HIS A 126 3.10 27.72 -2.63
C HIS A 126 3.52 27.00 -3.92
N ILE A 127 3.91 27.76 -4.93
CA ILE A 127 4.43 27.22 -6.19
C ILE A 127 5.94 27.40 -6.16
N HIS A 128 6.66 26.28 -6.12
CA HIS A 128 8.11 26.28 -6.10
C HIS A 128 8.69 26.67 -7.47
N SER A 129 9.84 27.34 -7.50
CA SER A 129 10.52 27.81 -8.73
C SER A 129 10.88 26.70 -9.72
N SER A 130 10.92 25.43 -9.28
CA SER A 130 11.14 24.27 -10.15
C SER A 130 9.98 23.96 -11.10
N VAL A 131 8.80 24.57 -10.89
CA VAL A 131 7.60 24.31 -11.72
C VAL A 131 7.70 25.08 -13.02
N PRO A 132 7.63 24.40 -14.19
CA PRO A 132 7.64 25.06 -15.47
C PRO A 132 6.42 25.99 -15.67
N ASN A 133 6.62 27.13 -16.31
CA ASN A 133 5.55 28.11 -16.54
C ASN A 133 4.32 27.52 -17.24
N GLY A 134 4.49 26.57 -18.16
CA GLY A 134 3.38 25.89 -18.83
C GLY A 134 2.48 25.06 -17.92
N LYS A 135 2.95 24.64 -16.73
CA LYS A 135 2.15 23.89 -15.76
C LYS A 135 1.47 24.79 -14.72
N ILE A 136 1.92 26.03 -14.57
CA ILE A 136 1.36 26.99 -13.62
C ILE A 136 -0.13 27.23 -13.87
N ALA A 137 -0.53 27.36 -15.13
CA ALA A 137 -1.94 27.55 -15.50
C ALA A 137 -2.84 26.42 -14.99
N LYS A 138 -2.37 25.15 -15.08
CA LYS A 138 -3.10 23.98 -14.58
C LYS A 138 -3.23 24.02 -13.05
N ILE A 139 -2.16 24.39 -12.34
CA ILE A 139 -2.18 24.55 -10.89
C ILE A 139 -3.14 25.67 -10.48
N MET A 140 -3.08 26.81 -11.15
CA MET A 140 -3.98 27.96 -10.84
C MET A 140 -5.44 27.61 -11.08
N THR A 141 -5.75 26.82 -12.11
CA THR A 141 -7.11 26.31 -12.34
C THR A 141 -7.54 25.41 -11.17
N PHE A 142 -6.69 24.51 -10.74
CA PHE A 142 -6.97 23.63 -9.59
C PHE A 142 -7.19 24.43 -8.30
N VAL A 143 -6.31 25.40 -8.00
CA VAL A 143 -6.40 26.21 -6.78
C VAL A 143 -7.68 27.07 -6.74
N LYS A 144 -8.17 27.53 -7.91
CA LYS A 144 -9.45 28.28 -7.98
C LYS A 144 -10.65 27.44 -7.58
N HIS A 145 -10.59 26.13 -7.75
CA HIS A 145 -11.65 25.21 -7.31
C HIS A 145 -11.59 24.93 -5.82
N LEU A 146 -10.43 25.16 -5.18
CA LEU A 146 -10.30 24.97 -3.74
C LEU A 146 -10.86 26.19 -3.00
N PRO A 147 -11.87 26.03 -2.15
CA PRO A 147 -12.30 27.11 -1.26
C PRO A 147 -11.17 27.40 -0.26
N LEU A 148 -10.46 28.50 -0.49
CA LEU A 148 -9.43 29.00 0.42
C LEU A 148 -10.14 29.56 1.66
N SER A 149 -10.32 28.76 2.68
CA SER A 149 -10.91 29.21 3.95
C SER A 149 -9.88 29.98 4.77
N GLN A 150 -10.25 31.18 5.21
CA GLN A 150 -9.44 32.00 6.13
C GLN A 150 -9.84 31.79 7.60
N ASN A 151 -10.63 30.76 7.90
CA ASN A 151 -11.06 30.50 9.26
C ASN A 151 -9.90 30.03 10.12
N SER A 152 -9.65 30.69 11.23
CA SER A 152 -8.52 30.43 12.13
C SER A 152 -8.63 29.13 12.95
N THR A 153 -9.76 28.43 12.84
CA THR A 153 -10.04 27.21 13.61
C THR A 153 -10.04 26.00 12.67
N GLY A 154 -8.96 25.26 12.60
CA GLY A 154 -8.86 24.06 11.77
C GLY A 154 -7.40 23.62 11.54
N ILE A 155 -7.23 22.47 10.92
CA ILE A 155 -5.89 21.98 10.54
C ILE A 155 -5.37 22.81 9.36
N VAL A 156 -4.16 23.36 9.50
CA VAL A 156 -3.51 24.09 8.42
C VAL A 156 -2.86 23.08 7.46
N LEU A 157 -3.31 23.07 6.21
CA LEU A 157 -2.74 22.28 5.13
C LEU A 157 -1.96 23.19 4.18
N ARG A 158 -0.63 23.04 4.16
CA ARG A 158 0.23 23.77 3.24
C ARG A 158 0.54 22.93 2.01
N LEU A 159 -0.01 23.31 0.85
CA LEU A 159 0.28 22.71 -0.44
C LEU A 159 1.53 23.31 -1.05
N ILE A 160 2.51 22.47 -1.37
CA ILE A 160 3.73 22.90 -2.07
C ILE A 160 3.77 22.20 -3.43
N PHE A 161 3.55 22.96 -4.50
CA PHE A 161 3.68 22.45 -5.86
C PHE A 161 5.15 22.49 -6.27
N LYS A 162 5.74 21.30 -6.48
CA LYS A 162 7.14 21.13 -6.82
C LYS A 162 7.31 20.03 -7.86
N CYS A 163 8.20 20.23 -8.83
CA CYS A 163 8.60 19.13 -9.69
C CYS A 163 9.43 18.12 -8.90
N VAL A 164 8.79 17.04 -8.49
CA VAL A 164 9.42 15.89 -7.83
C VAL A 164 9.32 14.70 -8.77
N SER A 165 10.34 13.86 -8.76
CA SER A 165 10.34 12.60 -9.50
C SER A 165 9.54 11.50 -8.80
N ALA A 166 9.22 11.71 -7.54
CA ALA A 166 8.48 10.79 -6.69
C ALA A 166 6.99 11.12 -6.64
N ASP A 167 6.23 10.26 -6.00
CA ASP A 167 4.82 10.48 -5.68
C ASP A 167 4.64 11.68 -4.74
N SER A 168 3.37 12.07 -4.56
CA SER A 168 3.00 13.06 -3.56
C SER A 168 3.45 12.66 -2.16
N GLU A 169 3.99 13.61 -1.41
CA GLU A 169 4.52 13.40 -0.06
C GLU A 169 3.79 14.28 0.95
N MET A 170 3.40 13.70 2.07
CA MET A 170 2.83 14.43 3.19
C MET A 170 3.75 14.37 4.41
N LYS A 171 4.06 15.53 4.97
CA LYS A 171 4.90 15.69 6.16
C LYS A 171 4.09 16.27 7.31
N LEU A 172 4.14 15.61 8.45
CA LEU A 172 3.43 16.00 9.66
C LEU A 172 4.26 16.89 10.57
N SER A 173 5.57 16.80 10.44
CA SER A 173 6.56 17.66 11.12
C SER A 173 7.87 17.63 10.35
N SER A 174 8.78 18.54 10.69
CA SER A 174 10.11 18.61 10.08
C SER A 174 10.95 17.35 10.31
N MET A 175 10.71 16.65 11.41
CA MET A 175 11.47 15.44 11.82
C MET A 175 10.75 14.14 11.48
N ALA A 176 9.47 14.20 11.06
CA ALA A 176 8.72 13.00 10.74
C ALA A 176 9.09 12.44 9.36
N VAL A 177 9.09 11.12 9.26
CA VAL A 177 9.20 10.42 7.98
C VAL A 177 8.00 10.80 7.11
N PRO A 178 8.19 11.21 5.85
CA PRO A 178 7.08 11.58 4.98
C PRO A 178 6.21 10.35 4.65
N ILE A 179 4.90 10.59 4.60
CA ILE A 179 3.94 9.62 4.07
C ILE A 179 3.92 9.81 2.56
N VAL A 180 4.29 8.76 1.82
CA VAL A 180 4.44 8.81 0.37
C VAL A 180 3.29 8.07 -0.32
N GLY A 181 2.75 8.68 -1.37
CA GLY A 181 1.69 8.14 -2.22
C GLY A 181 0.30 8.54 -1.81
N THR A 182 -0.53 8.88 -2.79
CA THR A 182 -1.90 9.41 -2.60
C THR A 182 -2.77 8.50 -1.74
N VAL A 183 -2.71 7.18 -1.97
CA VAL A 183 -3.51 6.20 -1.22
C VAL A 183 -3.12 6.16 0.26
N ASN A 184 -1.82 6.18 0.57
CA ASN A 184 -1.36 6.19 1.96
C ASN A 184 -1.71 7.50 2.67
N ILE A 185 -1.66 8.62 1.95
CA ILE A 185 -2.10 9.92 2.46
C ILE A 185 -3.59 9.90 2.77
N LEU A 186 -4.42 9.30 1.92
CA LEU A 186 -5.85 9.16 2.15
C LEU A 186 -6.15 8.25 3.36
N ARG A 187 -5.45 7.12 3.50
CA ARG A 187 -5.54 6.26 4.69
C ARG A 187 -5.23 7.04 5.96
N TYR A 188 -4.19 7.86 5.94
CA TYR A 188 -3.84 8.70 7.08
C TYR A 188 -4.89 9.77 7.35
N LEU A 189 -5.40 10.45 6.33
CA LEU A 189 -6.45 11.45 6.48
C LEU A 189 -7.74 10.84 7.03
N SER A 190 -8.14 9.65 6.59
CA SER A 190 -9.30 8.94 7.16
C SER A 190 -9.12 8.57 8.64
N TYR A 191 -7.88 8.36 9.06
CA TYR A 191 -7.57 8.14 10.47
C TYR A 191 -7.75 9.40 11.33
N ILE A 192 -7.38 10.57 10.79
CA ILE A 192 -7.59 11.86 11.45
C ILE A 192 -9.07 12.27 11.45
N ILE A 193 -9.79 11.96 10.36
CA ILE A 193 -11.17 12.38 10.12
C ILE A 193 -12.09 11.17 9.97
N PRO A 194 -12.23 10.33 11.00
CA PRO A 194 -12.99 9.09 10.89
C PRO A 194 -14.48 9.29 10.66
N ASP A 195 -15.01 10.45 11.03
CA ASP A 195 -16.43 10.78 10.91
C ASP A 195 -16.85 11.05 9.46
N VAL A 196 -15.91 11.53 8.66
CA VAL A 196 -16.17 11.86 7.24
C VAL A 196 -15.93 10.67 6.34
N PHE A 197 -14.84 9.94 6.57
CA PHE A 197 -14.43 8.78 5.78
C PHE A 197 -14.06 7.62 6.71
N PRO A 198 -15.05 6.83 7.14
CA PRO A 198 -14.75 5.66 7.97
C PRO A 198 -13.91 4.66 7.18
N TYR A 199 -12.70 4.47 7.64
CA TYR A 199 -11.79 3.44 7.13
C TYR A 199 -11.57 2.40 8.22
N ASN A 200 -11.89 1.14 7.90
CA ASN A 200 -11.63 0.03 8.77
C ASN A 200 -10.38 -0.72 8.27
N GLN A 201 -9.32 -0.72 9.06
CA GLN A 201 -8.07 -1.43 8.74
C GLN A 201 -8.23 -2.95 8.72
N GLU A 202 -9.29 -3.48 9.32
CA GLU A 202 -9.60 -4.90 9.32
C GLU A 202 -10.41 -5.34 8.08
N ASP A 203 -10.84 -4.39 7.25
CA ASP A 203 -11.55 -4.68 6.00
C ASP A 203 -10.58 -4.86 4.84
N PHE A 204 -10.14 -6.11 4.67
CA PHE A 204 -9.21 -6.47 3.59
C PHE A 204 -9.76 -6.19 2.18
N ASN A 205 -11.09 -6.17 2.00
CA ASN A 205 -11.69 -5.85 0.70
C ASN A 205 -11.48 -4.37 0.37
N MET A 206 -11.77 -3.50 1.32
CA MET A 206 -11.55 -2.06 1.17
C MET A 206 -10.06 -1.75 0.95
N ASP A 207 -9.19 -2.40 1.71
CA ASP A 207 -7.74 -2.23 1.58
C ASP A 207 -7.23 -2.71 0.22
N GLY A 208 -7.71 -3.86 -0.27
CA GLY A 208 -7.39 -4.35 -1.61
C GLY A 208 -7.88 -3.44 -2.75
N LEU A 209 -9.03 -2.79 -2.60
CA LEU A 209 -9.52 -1.79 -3.55
C LEU A 209 -8.67 -0.51 -3.52
N MET A 210 -8.19 -0.09 -2.35
CA MET A 210 -7.24 1.03 -2.21
C MET A 210 -5.92 0.72 -2.91
N ASP A 211 -5.42 -0.51 -2.79
CA ASP A 211 -4.21 -0.95 -3.50
C ASP A 211 -4.42 -1.01 -5.02
N LEU A 212 -5.62 -1.39 -5.49
CA LEU A 212 -5.96 -1.28 -6.91
C LEU A 212 -5.93 0.17 -7.40
N CYS A 213 -6.38 1.14 -6.61
CA CYS A 213 -6.28 2.56 -6.93
C CYS A 213 -4.81 3.01 -7.04
N HIS A 214 -3.95 2.53 -6.14
CA HIS A 214 -2.51 2.80 -6.19
C HIS A 214 -1.86 2.22 -7.45
N LEU A 215 -2.19 0.96 -7.80
CA LEU A 215 -1.73 0.33 -9.03
C LEU A 215 -2.24 1.07 -10.27
N LEU A 216 -3.49 1.54 -10.25
CA LEU A 216 -4.10 2.27 -11.35
C LEU A 216 -3.39 3.60 -11.63
N GLU A 217 -2.94 4.30 -10.58
CA GLU A 217 -2.18 5.55 -10.69
C GLU A 217 -0.85 5.34 -11.44
N ARG A 218 -0.18 4.20 -11.23
CA ARG A 218 1.14 3.88 -11.77
C ARG A 218 1.13 3.05 -13.05
N SER A 219 -0.01 2.47 -13.38
CA SER A 219 -0.10 1.54 -14.50
C SER A 219 -0.06 2.24 -15.85
N PRO A 220 0.61 1.64 -16.84
CA PRO A 220 0.55 2.12 -18.23
C PRO A 220 -0.88 1.99 -18.76
N GLU A 221 -1.23 2.80 -19.75
CA GLU A 221 -2.61 2.88 -20.31
C GLU A 221 -3.19 1.54 -20.74
N LYS A 222 -2.34 0.65 -21.26
CA LYS A 222 -2.76 -0.71 -21.69
C LYS A 222 -3.36 -1.57 -20.58
N ASN A 223 -2.92 -1.37 -19.33
CA ASN A 223 -3.34 -2.19 -18.18
C ASN A 223 -4.48 -1.53 -17.38
N LYS A 224 -4.73 -0.24 -17.62
CA LYS A 224 -5.73 0.52 -16.86
C LYS A 224 -7.13 -0.05 -16.98
N GLU A 225 -7.51 -0.51 -18.17
CA GLU A 225 -8.85 -1.06 -18.41
C GLU A 225 -9.14 -2.32 -17.58
N ALA A 226 -8.17 -3.22 -17.48
CA ALA A 226 -8.29 -4.44 -16.67
C ALA A 226 -8.42 -4.11 -15.18
N LEU A 227 -7.67 -3.10 -14.69
CA LEU A 227 -7.75 -2.65 -13.29
C LEU A 227 -9.06 -1.94 -13.00
N LEU A 228 -9.56 -1.11 -13.94
CA LEU A 228 -10.87 -0.47 -13.82
C LEU A 228 -12.00 -1.48 -13.75
N ASN A 229 -11.97 -2.51 -14.60
CA ASN A 229 -12.96 -3.59 -14.56
C ASN A 229 -12.99 -4.29 -13.20
N LYS A 230 -11.83 -4.53 -12.58
CA LYS A 230 -11.75 -5.09 -11.23
C LYS A 230 -12.29 -4.12 -10.18
N LEU A 231 -11.91 -2.84 -10.26
CA LEU A 231 -12.32 -1.82 -9.30
C LEU A 231 -13.83 -1.59 -9.31
N PHE A 232 -14.44 -1.55 -10.51
CA PHE A 232 -15.87 -1.31 -10.68
C PHE A 232 -16.72 -2.59 -10.79
N SER A 233 -16.13 -3.77 -10.55
CA SER A 233 -16.84 -5.05 -10.68
C SER A 233 -18.08 -5.17 -9.77
N GLN A 234 -18.04 -4.55 -8.60
CA GLN A 234 -19.11 -4.57 -7.60
C GLN A 234 -19.79 -3.20 -7.43
N CYS A 235 -19.48 -2.25 -8.32
CA CYS A 235 -20.00 -0.90 -8.22
C CYS A 235 -21.48 -0.84 -8.60
N ASN A 236 -22.33 -0.46 -7.65
CA ASN A 236 -23.72 -0.06 -7.90
C ASN A 236 -23.83 1.46 -8.01
N ILE A 237 -23.94 2.15 -6.88
CA ILE A 237 -23.93 3.61 -6.78
C ILE A 237 -22.52 4.08 -6.50
N TRP A 238 -21.83 3.42 -5.56
CA TRP A 238 -20.45 3.64 -5.12
C TRP A 238 -19.64 2.35 -5.26
N ILE A 239 -18.31 2.46 -5.23
CA ILE A 239 -17.41 1.29 -5.38
C ILE A 239 -17.59 0.32 -4.22
N CYS A 240 -17.73 0.83 -2.99
CA CYS A 240 -17.96 0.04 -1.80
C CYS A 240 -19.44 0.10 -1.41
N ASN A 241 -20.33 -0.60 -2.15
CA ASN A 241 -21.76 -0.69 -1.88
C ASN A 241 -22.52 0.64 -2.07
N ASP A 242 -23.42 0.97 -1.10
CA ASP A 242 -24.35 2.08 -1.23
C ASP A 242 -23.87 3.40 -0.59
N LYS A 243 -22.69 3.40 0.02
CA LYS A 243 -22.12 4.57 0.71
C LYS A 243 -20.84 5.03 0.07
N PHE A 244 -20.71 6.35 -0.04
CA PHE A 244 -19.46 6.97 -0.45
C PHE A 244 -18.32 6.61 0.52
N SER A 245 -17.19 6.19 -0.02
CA SER A 245 -16.06 5.66 0.73
C SER A 245 -14.74 6.31 0.35
N ILE A 246 -13.71 6.04 1.13
CA ILE A 246 -12.34 6.48 0.83
C ILE A 246 -11.84 5.90 -0.51
N VAL A 247 -12.33 4.74 -0.93
CA VAL A 247 -11.99 4.11 -2.22
C VAL A 247 -12.52 4.94 -3.38
N ASP A 248 -13.76 5.47 -3.26
CA ASP A 248 -14.34 6.36 -4.27
C ASP A 248 -13.51 7.64 -4.41
N LEU A 249 -13.03 8.16 -3.27
CA LEU A 249 -12.19 9.34 -3.25
C LEU A 249 -10.83 9.11 -3.93
N ALA A 250 -10.20 7.95 -3.66
CA ALA A 250 -8.95 7.55 -4.27
C ALA A 250 -9.12 7.33 -5.78
N ALA A 251 -10.15 6.60 -6.18
CA ALA A 251 -10.47 6.35 -7.59
C ALA A 251 -10.77 7.65 -8.35
N TYR A 252 -11.58 8.54 -7.77
CA TYR A 252 -11.87 9.84 -8.36
C TYR A 252 -10.60 10.66 -8.57
N ASN A 253 -9.70 10.69 -7.59
CA ASN A 253 -8.44 11.41 -7.71
C ASN A 253 -7.61 10.94 -8.89
N VAL A 254 -7.51 9.62 -9.11
CA VAL A 254 -6.75 9.05 -10.22
C VAL A 254 -7.43 9.33 -11.57
N ILE A 255 -8.74 9.10 -11.66
CA ILE A 255 -9.49 9.23 -12.92
C ILE A 255 -9.56 10.70 -13.38
N LYS A 256 -9.69 11.63 -12.45
CA LYS A 256 -9.72 13.07 -12.76
C LYS A 256 -8.41 13.61 -13.35
N GLN A 257 -7.30 12.92 -13.16
CA GLN A 257 -6.01 13.27 -13.78
C GLN A 257 -6.02 13.02 -15.30
N TRP A 258 -6.87 12.12 -15.78
CA TRP A 258 -6.83 11.66 -17.16
C TRP A 258 -7.51 12.63 -18.10
N LYS A 259 -6.90 12.85 -19.27
CA LYS A 259 -7.50 13.67 -20.31
C LYS A 259 -8.73 12.99 -20.93
N ASN A 260 -8.64 11.68 -21.13
CA ASN A 260 -9.70 10.86 -21.72
C ASN A 260 -10.12 9.81 -20.69
N ILE A 261 -11.37 9.87 -20.26
CA ILE A 261 -11.93 8.90 -19.33
C ILE A 261 -12.42 7.68 -20.12
N PRO A 262 -11.92 6.46 -19.79
CA PRO A 262 -12.34 5.24 -20.45
C PRO A 262 -13.84 4.98 -20.28
N LYS A 263 -14.45 4.30 -21.27
CA LYS A 263 -15.89 3.93 -21.21
C LYS A 263 -16.23 2.93 -20.09
N THR A 264 -15.23 2.25 -19.57
CA THR A 264 -15.34 1.32 -18.42
C THR A 264 -15.69 2.01 -17.11
N VAL A 265 -15.44 3.32 -17.00
CA VAL A 265 -15.83 4.10 -15.81
C VAL A 265 -17.33 4.39 -15.87
N PRO A 266 -18.12 4.02 -14.84
CA PRO A 266 -19.56 4.28 -14.82
C PRO A 266 -19.84 5.80 -14.78
N LYS A 267 -20.54 6.33 -15.78
CA LYS A 267 -20.87 7.76 -15.85
C LYS A 267 -21.65 8.24 -14.63
N LYS A 268 -22.60 7.45 -14.15
CA LYS A 268 -23.39 7.78 -12.95
C LYS A 268 -22.52 7.97 -11.72
N TRP A 269 -21.53 7.09 -11.52
CA TRP A 269 -20.58 7.21 -10.42
C TRP A 269 -19.75 8.50 -10.51
N LEU A 270 -19.23 8.81 -11.71
CA LEU A 270 -18.45 10.01 -11.94
C LEU A 270 -19.28 11.30 -11.70
N ASP A 271 -20.54 11.31 -12.17
CA ASP A 271 -21.45 12.42 -11.96
C ASP A 271 -21.78 12.59 -10.46
N ASN A 272 -21.93 11.49 -9.73
CA ASN A 272 -22.16 11.52 -8.29
C ASN A 272 -20.93 12.08 -7.54
N CYS A 273 -19.72 11.64 -7.89
CA CYS A 273 -18.47 12.20 -7.33
C CYS A 273 -18.34 13.70 -7.62
N SER A 274 -18.65 14.12 -8.85
CA SER A 274 -18.57 15.55 -9.22
C SER A 274 -19.59 16.41 -8.49
N LYS A 275 -20.79 15.90 -8.19
CA LYS A 275 -21.81 16.62 -7.39
C LYS A 275 -21.39 16.80 -5.94
N LEU A 276 -20.67 15.82 -5.37
CA LEU A 276 -20.06 15.97 -4.05
C LEU A 276 -18.95 17.03 -4.06
N GLY A 277 -18.33 17.24 -5.19
CA GLY A 277 -17.32 18.26 -5.42
C GLY A 277 -17.88 19.63 -5.91
N GLN A 278 -19.18 19.79 -6.08
CA GLN A 278 -19.87 21.07 -6.38
C GLN A 278 -20.62 21.59 -5.16
#